data_d85bdb46cfa164f4a0fc8f079398f552
#
_entry.id   d85bdb46cfa164f4a0fc8f079398f552
#
_cell.length_a   1.000
_cell.length_b   1.000
_cell.length_c   1.000
_cell.angle_alpha   90.00
_cell.angle_beta   90.00
_cell.angle_gamma   90.00
#
_symmetry.space_group_name_H-M   'P 1'
#
loop_
_entity.id
_entity.type
_entity.pdbx_description
1 polymer ?
#
loop_
_entity_poly.entity_id
_entity_poly.type
_entity_poly.pdbx_seq_one_letter_code
_entity_poly.pdbx_strand_id
1 'polypeptide(L)'
;MAIVIVGAGTAGVNAAFWLRQYGYKGGIRLLSRESVTPYQRPPLSKAFLTSETAESAIPLKPESFYTNNNISISLNTQIVSIDVGRKVVAAKDGEEYAYEKLILATGASARRLTCEGSELSGVCYLRSMEDAKNLRRKLVESASVVVLGGGVIGLEVASAAVGIGRRVTVIEAAPRVMARVVTPAAANLVRARLEAEGVGFKLNAKLTSIKGRNGHVDQCVLESGEEIQADLIIVGIGAIPELELATEAALEVSNGVVVDDQMRTSDTSIYAIGDCALARNLFFGTMVRLETIHNAVTQAQIVASSICGTSTPAPTPPRFWSDLKGMTLQGLGALKDYDKLVVAINNETVELEVLAYKQERLIATETINRPKRQGALGGSIKLPD
;
A
#
# COMPACT_ATOMS: atom_id res chain seq x y z
N MET A 1 28.20 15.20 7.00
CA MET A 1 27.51 14.20 6.16
C MET A 1 26.01 14.36 6.36
N ALA A 2 25.18 13.79 5.48
CA ALA A 2 23.72 13.96 5.51
C ALA A 2 23.04 12.62 5.82
N ILE A 3 21.79 12.66 6.26
CA ILE A 3 20.90 11.51 6.18
C ILE A 3 20.36 11.44 4.76
N VAL A 4 20.58 10.29 4.10
CA VAL A 4 20.04 10.00 2.77
C VAL A 4 18.83 9.08 2.93
N ILE A 5 17.71 9.41 2.29
CA ILE A 5 16.46 8.64 2.28
C ILE A 5 16.18 8.24 0.84
N VAL A 6 16.18 6.94 0.56
CA VAL A 6 15.85 6.40 -0.77
C VAL A 6 14.37 6.03 -0.82
N GLY A 7 13.62 6.81 -1.58
CA GLY A 7 12.18 6.70 -1.72
C GLY A 7 11.42 7.87 -1.08
N ALA A 8 10.70 8.63 -1.92
CA ALA A 8 9.92 9.81 -1.52
C ALA A 8 8.42 9.51 -1.36
N GLY A 9 8.07 8.28 -1.00
CA GLY A 9 6.70 7.92 -0.63
C GLY A 9 6.34 8.34 0.80
N THR A 10 5.20 7.86 1.30
CA THR A 10 4.69 8.18 2.64
C THR A 10 5.75 7.95 3.73
N ALA A 11 6.46 6.82 3.72
CA ALA A 11 7.47 6.50 4.71
C ALA A 11 8.64 7.50 4.68
N GLY A 12 9.26 7.73 3.52
CA GLY A 12 10.42 8.60 3.38
C GLY A 12 10.14 10.06 3.73
N VAL A 13 9.01 10.61 3.25
CA VAL A 13 8.61 12.00 3.58
C VAL A 13 8.33 12.16 5.08
N ASN A 14 7.66 11.18 5.71
CA ASN A 14 7.42 11.24 7.15
C ASN A 14 8.71 11.01 7.96
N ALA A 15 9.67 10.21 7.48
CA ALA A 15 10.98 10.11 8.13
C ALA A 15 11.71 11.47 8.13
N ALA A 16 11.74 12.16 6.99
CA ALA A 16 12.31 13.51 6.90
C ALA A 16 11.60 14.51 7.82
N PHE A 17 10.26 14.43 7.92
CA PHE A 17 9.46 15.25 8.83
C PHE A 17 9.83 14.98 10.31
N TRP A 18 9.81 13.71 10.74
CA TRP A 18 10.08 13.37 12.14
C TRP A 18 11.52 13.63 12.57
N LEU A 19 12.51 13.46 11.68
CA LEU A 19 13.88 13.87 11.93
C LEU A 19 13.97 15.36 12.31
N ARG A 20 13.24 16.24 11.61
CA ARG A 20 13.17 17.66 11.96
C ARG A 20 12.43 17.91 13.26
N GLN A 21 11.33 17.21 13.50
CA GLN A 21 10.57 17.34 14.76
C GLN A 21 11.40 16.90 15.98
N TYR A 22 12.24 15.87 15.84
CA TYR A 22 13.15 15.42 16.90
C TYR A 22 14.49 16.19 16.95
N GLY A 23 14.58 17.29 16.19
CA GLY A 23 15.67 18.25 16.32
C GLY A 23 16.92 17.94 15.52
N TYR A 24 16.91 17.00 14.59
CA TYR A 24 18.05 16.77 13.69
C TYR A 24 18.37 18.00 12.87
N LYS A 25 19.61 18.54 12.96
CA LYS A 25 20.05 19.78 12.31
C LYS A 25 20.86 19.55 11.03
N GLY A 26 21.38 18.32 10.81
CA GLY A 26 22.20 17.98 9.64
C GLY A 26 21.39 17.99 8.33
N GLY A 27 22.05 17.79 7.20
CA GLY A 27 21.41 17.68 5.89
C GLY A 27 20.48 16.47 5.82
N ILE A 28 19.31 16.64 5.18
CA ILE A 28 18.40 15.54 4.83
C ILE A 28 18.22 15.60 3.32
N ARG A 29 18.48 14.46 2.66
CA ARG A 29 18.35 14.33 1.22
C ARG A 29 17.38 13.19 0.90
N LEU A 30 16.30 13.54 0.20
CA LEU A 30 15.24 12.62 -0.20
C LEU A 30 15.38 12.34 -1.70
N LEU A 31 15.64 11.07 -2.07
CA LEU A 31 15.87 10.65 -3.44
C LEU A 31 14.65 9.90 -3.98
N SER A 32 14.15 10.31 -5.14
CA SER A 32 12.94 9.74 -5.75
C SER A 32 13.21 9.30 -7.18
N ARG A 33 12.86 8.05 -7.53
CA ARG A 33 12.87 7.59 -8.91
C ARG A 33 11.74 8.21 -9.76
N GLU A 34 10.67 8.72 -9.12
CA GLU A 34 9.55 9.36 -9.80
C GLU A 34 9.88 10.80 -10.18
N SER A 35 9.29 11.28 -11.27
CA SER A 35 9.47 12.64 -11.80
C SER A 35 8.59 13.69 -11.14
N VAL A 36 7.66 13.27 -10.30
CA VAL A 36 6.68 14.14 -9.64
C VAL A 36 7.01 14.32 -8.17
N THR A 37 6.62 15.48 -7.63
CA THR A 37 6.75 15.77 -6.19
C THR A 37 6.02 14.72 -5.35
N PRO A 38 6.46 14.43 -4.11
CA PRO A 38 5.83 13.43 -3.26
C PRO A 38 4.33 13.64 -3.07
N TYR A 39 3.55 12.61 -3.32
CA TYR A 39 2.09 12.66 -3.36
C TYR A 39 1.44 11.52 -2.54
N GLN A 40 0.14 11.68 -2.23
CA GLN A 40 -0.69 10.70 -1.56
C GLN A 40 -1.11 9.60 -2.56
N ARG A 41 -0.79 8.33 -2.26
CA ARG A 41 -1.16 7.19 -3.13
C ARG A 41 -2.63 6.77 -3.04
N PRO A 42 -3.34 6.87 -1.88
CA PRO A 42 -4.72 6.39 -1.78
C PRO A 42 -5.71 6.99 -2.79
N PRO A 43 -5.61 8.26 -3.21
CA PRO A 43 -6.49 8.80 -4.24
C PRO A 43 -6.35 8.15 -5.62
N LEU A 44 -5.19 7.52 -5.92
CA LEU A 44 -4.89 6.95 -7.23
C LEU A 44 -5.83 5.82 -7.65
N SER A 45 -6.39 5.06 -6.71
CA SER A 45 -7.37 3.99 -6.96
C SER A 45 -8.83 4.45 -6.84
N LYS A 46 -9.07 5.73 -6.54
CA LYS A 46 -10.38 6.32 -6.21
C LYS A 46 -10.68 7.56 -7.05
N ALA A 47 -10.85 8.69 -6.39
CA ALA A 47 -11.24 9.98 -6.95
C ALA A 47 -10.30 10.48 -8.07
N PHE A 48 -9.03 10.08 -8.07
CA PHE A 48 -8.11 10.41 -9.16
C PHE A 48 -8.50 9.69 -10.47
N LEU A 49 -8.95 8.43 -10.40
CA LEU A 49 -9.40 7.68 -11.59
C LEU A 49 -10.69 8.24 -12.20
N THR A 50 -11.58 8.76 -11.36
CA THR A 50 -12.87 9.35 -11.79
C THR A 50 -12.75 10.81 -12.20
N SER A 51 -11.55 11.39 -12.17
CA SER A 51 -11.27 12.82 -12.43
C SER A 51 -11.90 13.80 -11.42
N GLU A 52 -12.36 13.31 -10.26
CA GLU A 52 -12.89 14.15 -9.19
C GLU A 52 -11.77 14.89 -8.43
N THR A 53 -10.52 14.39 -8.53
CA THR A 53 -9.36 14.95 -7.87
C THR A 53 -8.24 15.23 -8.87
N ALA A 54 -7.71 16.44 -8.87
CA ALA A 54 -6.56 16.82 -9.66
C ALA A 54 -5.24 16.38 -9.03
N GLU A 55 -4.19 16.23 -9.83
CA GLU A 55 -2.83 15.92 -9.35
C GLU A 55 -2.32 16.95 -8.33
N SER A 56 -2.60 18.23 -8.56
CA SER A 56 -2.21 19.32 -7.67
C SER A 56 -2.89 19.30 -6.30
N ALA A 57 -3.94 18.49 -6.12
CA ALA A 57 -4.68 18.40 -4.87
C ALA A 57 -4.18 17.28 -3.93
N ILE A 58 -3.21 16.46 -4.37
CA ILE A 58 -2.77 15.29 -3.60
C ILE A 58 -1.29 15.28 -3.16
N PRO A 59 -0.59 16.42 -2.99
CA PRO A 59 0.77 16.38 -2.47
C PRO A 59 0.79 15.81 -1.04
N LEU A 60 1.85 15.08 -0.68
CA LEU A 60 2.06 14.62 0.70
C LEU A 60 2.32 15.79 1.65
N LYS A 61 3.08 16.78 1.18
CA LYS A 61 3.38 18.05 1.84
C LYS A 61 3.48 19.15 0.78
N PRO A 62 3.14 20.39 1.11
CA PRO A 62 3.37 21.51 0.19
C PRO A 62 4.88 21.71 -0.04
N GLU A 63 5.25 22.27 -1.19
CA GLU A 63 6.66 22.51 -1.55
C GLU A 63 7.41 23.35 -0.51
N SER A 64 6.74 24.35 0.05
CA SER A 64 7.26 25.19 1.14
C SER A 64 7.67 24.39 2.39
N PHE A 65 7.06 23.21 2.62
CA PHE A 65 7.45 22.35 3.72
C PHE A 65 8.91 21.89 3.58
N TYR A 66 9.30 21.44 2.41
CA TYR A 66 10.67 20.94 2.16
C TYR A 66 11.69 22.07 2.28
N THR A 67 11.41 23.20 1.64
CA THR A 67 12.26 24.39 1.67
C THR A 67 12.43 24.91 3.12
N ASN A 68 11.34 25.12 3.83
CA ASN A 68 11.35 25.68 5.19
C ASN A 68 12.02 24.75 6.21
N ASN A 69 12.06 23.44 5.92
CA ASN A 69 12.69 22.45 6.77
C ASN A 69 14.09 22.03 6.29
N ASN A 70 14.65 22.70 5.29
CA ASN A 70 15.96 22.38 4.71
C ASN A 70 16.08 20.88 4.35
N ILE A 71 15.08 20.35 3.65
CA ILE A 71 15.03 19.01 3.09
C ILE A 71 15.22 19.13 1.58
N SER A 72 16.33 18.60 1.05
CA SER A 72 16.53 18.55 -0.40
C SER A 72 15.83 17.33 -1.00
N ILE A 73 15.17 17.53 -2.15
CA ILE A 73 14.55 16.46 -2.92
C ILE A 73 15.22 16.40 -4.28
N SER A 74 15.67 15.19 -4.66
CA SER A 74 16.12 14.89 -6.03
C SER A 74 15.10 13.96 -6.68
N LEU A 75 14.37 14.47 -7.66
CA LEU A 75 13.43 13.70 -8.50
C LEU A 75 14.18 13.02 -9.66
N ASN A 76 13.56 12.05 -10.33
CA ASN A 76 14.17 11.25 -11.40
C ASN A 76 15.49 10.58 -11.00
N THR A 77 15.72 10.39 -9.70
CA THR A 77 16.96 9.83 -9.15
C THR A 77 16.73 8.39 -8.72
N GLN A 78 17.01 7.46 -9.62
CA GLN A 78 16.94 6.02 -9.36
C GLN A 78 18.27 5.55 -8.76
N ILE A 79 18.26 5.19 -7.48
CA ILE A 79 19.42 4.55 -6.84
C ILE A 79 19.50 3.10 -7.31
N VAL A 80 20.71 2.67 -7.70
CA VAL A 80 20.98 1.35 -8.24
C VAL A 80 21.99 0.54 -7.43
N SER A 81 22.75 1.17 -6.53
CA SER A 81 23.67 0.43 -5.63
C SER A 81 23.92 1.18 -4.31
N ILE A 82 24.41 0.40 -3.32
CA ILE A 82 24.83 0.89 -2.02
C ILE A 82 26.25 0.36 -1.76
N ASP A 83 27.21 1.24 -1.63
CA ASP A 83 28.54 0.91 -1.12
C ASP A 83 28.56 1.14 0.39
N VAL A 84 28.39 0.06 1.13
CA VAL A 84 28.33 0.08 2.60
C VAL A 84 29.65 0.53 3.22
N GLY A 85 30.79 0.12 2.63
CA GLY A 85 32.13 0.46 3.12
C GLY A 85 32.46 1.93 2.98
N ARG A 86 32.15 2.52 1.82
CA ARG A 86 32.33 3.96 1.55
C ARG A 86 31.18 4.82 2.09
N LYS A 87 30.07 4.24 2.51
CA LYS A 87 28.82 4.90 2.89
C LYS A 87 28.30 5.84 1.77
N VAL A 88 28.14 5.28 0.58
CA VAL A 88 27.68 5.99 -0.60
C VAL A 88 26.55 5.20 -1.27
N VAL A 89 25.54 5.89 -1.76
CA VAL A 89 24.59 5.31 -2.74
C VAL A 89 24.86 5.90 -4.10
N ALA A 90 24.78 5.07 -5.15
CA ALA A 90 24.98 5.53 -6.53
C ALA A 90 23.64 5.51 -7.29
N ALA A 91 23.38 6.57 -8.02
CA ALA A 91 22.25 6.69 -8.92
C ALA A 91 22.60 6.13 -10.31
N LYS A 92 21.57 5.80 -11.09
CA LYS A 92 21.69 5.22 -12.43
C LYS A 92 22.44 6.12 -13.42
N ASP A 93 22.42 7.43 -13.21
CA ASP A 93 23.15 8.43 -13.99
C ASP A 93 24.61 8.59 -13.57
N GLY A 94 25.05 7.87 -12.54
CA GLY A 94 26.41 7.88 -12.00
C GLY A 94 26.64 8.90 -10.87
N GLU A 95 25.64 9.69 -10.49
CA GLU A 95 25.77 10.58 -9.33
C GLU A 95 25.87 9.77 -8.03
N GLU A 96 26.79 10.15 -7.14
CA GLU A 96 27.02 9.51 -5.86
C GLU A 96 26.57 10.40 -4.70
N TYR A 97 25.91 9.80 -3.71
CA TYR A 97 25.42 10.50 -2.53
C TYR A 97 25.98 9.85 -1.26
N ALA A 98 26.93 10.53 -0.62
CA ALA A 98 27.48 10.09 0.65
C ALA A 98 26.50 10.29 1.80
N TYR A 99 26.42 9.31 2.70
CA TYR A 99 25.51 9.33 3.86
C TYR A 99 26.23 9.11 5.19
N GLU A 100 25.71 9.70 6.24
CA GLU A 100 25.98 9.34 7.62
C GLU A 100 25.07 8.20 8.08
N LYS A 101 23.78 8.33 7.77
CA LYS A 101 22.75 7.31 7.93
C LYS A 101 21.97 7.20 6.62
N LEU A 102 21.60 5.97 6.26
CA LEU A 102 20.78 5.66 5.10
C LEU A 102 19.44 5.10 5.55
N ILE A 103 18.35 5.60 4.96
CA ILE A 103 17.00 5.08 5.20
C ILE A 103 16.46 4.54 3.88
N LEU A 104 16.22 3.22 3.80
CA LEU A 104 15.55 2.57 2.70
C LEU A 104 14.03 2.69 2.91
N ALA A 105 13.38 3.52 2.09
CA ALA A 105 11.93 3.72 2.03
C ALA A 105 11.41 3.38 0.62
N THR A 106 12.03 2.37 -0.01
CA THR A 106 11.83 1.97 -1.40
C THR A 106 10.44 1.45 -1.70
N GLY A 107 9.74 0.97 -0.66
CA GLY A 107 8.37 0.52 -0.77
C GLY A 107 8.22 -0.83 -1.46
N ALA A 108 7.23 -0.94 -2.34
CA ALA A 108 6.89 -2.16 -3.07
C ALA A 108 6.40 -1.83 -4.48
N SER A 109 6.53 -2.75 -5.41
CA SER A 109 5.97 -2.70 -6.78
C SER A 109 4.76 -3.63 -6.92
N ALA A 110 3.93 -3.37 -7.93
CA ALA A 110 2.82 -4.26 -8.27
C ALA A 110 3.36 -5.60 -8.81
N ARG A 111 2.80 -6.70 -8.30
CA ARG A 111 3.11 -8.05 -8.82
C ARG A 111 2.67 -8.15 -10.27
N ARG A 112 3.60 -8.52 -11.15
CA ARG A 112 3.36 -8.68 -12.58
C ARG A 112 2.77 -10.05 -12.89
N LEU A 113 1.93 -10.12 -13.94
CA LEU A 113 1.48 -11.38 -14.53
C LEU A 113 2.63 -11.99 -15.34
N THR A 114 2.64 -13.33 -15.40
CA THR A 114 3.60 -14.11 -16.18
C THR A 114 2.91 -15.06 -17.15
N CYS A 115 1.58 -15.00 -17.26
CA CYS A 115 0.82 -15.82 -18.19
C CYS A 115 0.91 -15.28 -19.63
N GLU A 116 0.53 -16.12 -20.59
CA GLU A 116 0.40 -15.73 -22.00
C GLU A 116 -0.53 -14.54 -22.14
N GLY A 117 -0.14 -13.55 -22.96
CA GLY A 117 -0.88 -12.32 -23.20
C GLY A 117 -0.71 -11.23 -22.13
N SER A 118 0.12 -11.45 -21.11
CA SER A 118 0.38 -10.43 -20.05
C SER A 118 0.99 -9.13 -20.57
N GLU A 119 1.60 -9.16 -21.77
CA GLU A 119 2.24 -8.00 -22.42
C GLU A 119 1.30 -7.26 -23.40
N LEU A 120 0.06 -7.71 -23.57
CA LEU A 120 -0.89 -7.08 -24.47
C LEU A 120 -1.23 -5.65 -24.02
N SER A 121 -1.45 -4.77 -24.98
CA SER A 121 -2.00 -3.44 -24.72
C SER A 121 -3.37 -3.59 -24.08
N GLY A 122 -3.61 -2.85 -22.95
CA GLY A 122 -4.83 -3.01 -22.16
C GLY A 122 -4.60 -3.80 -20.86
N VAL A 123 -3.44 -4.46 -20.68
CA VAL A 123 -3.03 -4.96 -19.35
C VAL A 123 -2.40 -3.81 -18.56
N CYS A 124 -2.98 -3.46 -17.43
CA CYS A 124 -2.58 -2.32 -16.61
C CYS A 124 -2.33 -2.71 -15.15
N TYR A 125 -1.41 -1.98 -14.54
CA TYR A 125 -1.08 -2.06 -13.12
C TYR A 125 -1.31 -0.70 -12.48
N LEU A 126 -1.44 -0.65 -11.17
CA LEU A 126 -1.62 0.61 -10.44
C LEU A 126 -0.72 0.65 -9.21
N ARG A 127 0.30 1.50 -9.24
CA ARG A 127 1.18 1.77 -8.12
C ARG A 127 1.65 3.23 -8.08
N SER A 128 1.98 3.82 -9.22
CA SER A 128 2.53 5.16 -9.37
C SER A 128 1.51 6.15 -9.94
N MET A 129 1.87 7.44 -9.90
CA MET A 129 1.11 8.51 -10.57
C MET A 129 1.01 8.28 -12.07
N GLU A 130 2.09 7.81 -12.68
CA GLU A 130 2.12 7.51 -14.13
C GLU A 130 1.16 6.37 -14.48
N ASP A 131 1.17 5.28 -13.67
CA ASP A 131 0.20 4.19 -13.83
C ASP A 131 -1.23 4.70 -13.74
N ALA A 132 -1.52 5.56 -12.75
CA ALA A 132 -2.86 6.11 -12.55
C ALA A 132 -3.31 7.02 -13.70
N LYS A 133 -2.41 7.85 -14.24
CA LYS A 133 -2.68 8.68 -15.44
C LYS A 133 -2.99 7.82 -16.65
N ASN A 134 -2.18 6.80 -16.90
CA ASN A 134 -2.39 5.86 -18.00
C ASN A 134 -3.70 5.07 -17.82
N LEU A 135 -3.96 4.56 -16.63
CA LEU A 135 -5.16 3.81 -16.30
C LEU A 135 -6.42 4.67 -16.47
N ARG A 136 -6.41 5.91 -15.96
CA ARG A 136 -7.54 6.85 -16.12
C ARG A 136 -7.91 7.07 -17.58
N ARG A 137 -6.92 7.29 -18.45
CA ARG A 137 -7.15 7.45 -19.90
C ARG A 137 -7.79 6.21 -20.49
N LYS A 138 -7.22 5.03 -20.23
CA LYS A 138 -7.74 3.75 -20.77
C LYS A 138 -9.12 3.41 -20.22
N LEU A 139 -9.43 3.74 -18.98
CA LEU A 139 -10.76 3.55 -18.40
C LEU A 139 -11.85 4.33 -19.15
N VAL A 140 -11.55 5.54 -19.63
CA VAL A 140 -12.51 6.34 -20.42
C VAL A 140 -12.79 5.70 -21.77
N GLU A 141 -11.80 5.06 -22.38
CA GLU A 141 -11.89 4.43 -23.70
C GLU A 141 -12.51 3.02 -23.67
N SER A 142 -12.54 2.36 -22.49
CA SER A 142 -12.97 0.97 -22.33
C SER A 142 -14.45 0.87 -21.98
N ALA A 143 -15.16 -0.13 -22.53
CA ALA A 143 -16.52 -0.48 -22.15
C ALA A 143 -16.58 -1.60 -21.10
N SER A 144 -15.62 -2.54 -21.17
CA SER A 144 -15.56 -3.78 -20.41
C SER A 144 -14.24 -3.88 -19.68
N VAL A 145 -14.28 -3.92 -18.36
CA VAL A 145 -13.11 -3.92 -17.47
C VAL A 145 -13.08 -5.19 -16.64
N VAL A 146 -11.96 -5.90 -16.68
CA VAL A 146 -11.67 -7.00 -15.76
C VAL A 146 -10.67 -6.54 -14.72
N VAL A 147 -10.98 -6.74 -13.44
CA VAL A 147 -10.06 -6.51 -12.32
C VAL A 147 -9.59 -7.87 -11.81
N LEU A 148 -8.30 -8.14 -11.91
CA LEU A 148 -7.68 -9.34 -11.37
C LEU A 148 -7.24 -9.09 -9.93
N GLY A 149 -7.88 -9.78 -8.99
CA GLY A 149 -7.67 -9.68 -7.56
C GLY A 149 -8.74 -8.87 -6.85
N GLY A 150 -9.46 -9.53 -5.94
CA GLY A 150 -10.48 -8.95 -5.07
C GLY A 150 -9.91 -8.40 -3.75
N GLY A 151 -8.66 -7.91 -3.76
CA GLY A 151 -8.06 -7.19 -2.63
C GLY A 151 -8.56 -5.75 -2.54
N VAL A 152 -8.08 -5.00 -1.53
CA VAL A 152 -8.50 -3.61 -1.27
C VAL A 152 -8.40 -2.73 -2.52
N ILE A 153 -7.22 -2.66 -3.13
CA ILE A 153 -6.98 -1.81 -4.31
C ILE A 153 -7.81 -2.25 -5.51
N GLY A 154 -7.92 -3.58 -5.75
CA GLY A 154 -8.76 -4.09 -6.84
C GLY A 154 -10.22 -3.69 -6.68
N LEU A 155 -10.78 -3.76 -5.48
CA LEU A 155 -12.16 -3.36 -5.22
C LEU A 155 -12.37 -1.84 -5.29
N GLU A 156 -11.37 -1.03 -4.86
CA GLU A 156 -11.41 0.43 -5.04
C GLU A 156 -11.47 0.80 -6.52
N VAL A 157 -10.62 0.18 -7.34
CA VAL A 157 -10.60 0.39 -8.79
C VAL A 157 -11.90 -0.10 -9.44
N ALA A 158 -12.42 -1.27 -9.04
CA ALA A 158 -13.70 -1.78 -9.52
C ALA A 158 -14.86 -0.81 -9.18
N SER A 159 -14.87 -0.29 -7.94
CA SER A 159 -15.82 0.72 -7.48
C SER A 159 -15.74 2.03 -8.29
N ALA A 160 -14.52 2.51 -8.57
CA ALA A 160 -14.31 3.69 -9.41
C ALA A 160 -14.79 3.46 -10.86
N ALA A 161 -14.43 2.32 -11.44
CA ALA A 161 -14.77 1.99 -12.82
C ALA A 161 -16.29 1.84 -13.02
N VAL A 162 -17.00 1.13 -12.13
CA VAL A 162 -18.47 1.03 -12.20
C VAL A 162 -19.13 2.39 -11.97
N GLY A 163 -18.54 3.24 -11.12
CA GLY A 163 -19.01 4.60 -10.85
C GLY A 163 -19.03 5.51 -12.07
N ILE A 164 -18.18 5.25 -13.08
CA ILE A 164 -18.13 5.96 -14.37
C ILE A 164 -18.82 5.18 -15.51
N GLY A 165 -19.66 4.20 -15.15
CA GLY A 165 -20.50 3.46 -16.07
C GLY A 165 -19.81 2.35 -16.86
N ARG A 166 -18.68 1.80 -16.38
CA ARG A 166 -18.02 0.66 -17.03
C ARG A 166 -18.64 -0.65 -16.58
N ARG A 167 -18.72 -1.64 -17.47
CA ARG A 167 -19.05 -3.02 -17.11
C ARG A 167 -17.83 -3.65 -16.45
N VAL A 168 -17.94 -4.03 -15.17
CA VAL A 168 -16.81 -4.49 -14.36
C VAL A 168 -16.99 -5.93 -13.92
N THR A 169 -15.97 -6.76 -14.09
CA THR A 169 -15.90 -8.11 -13.53
C THR A 169 -14.62 -8.24 -12.70
N VAL A 170 -14.76 -8.60 -11.43
CA VAL A 170 -13.65 -8.93 -10.53
C VAL A 170 -13.41 -10.44 -10.54
N ILE A 171 -12.19 -10.86 -10.85
CA ILE A 171 -11.74 -12.25 -10.79
C ILE A 171 -10.85 -12.42 -9.56
N GLU A 172 -11.22 -13.30 -8.64
CA GLU A 172 -10.50 -13.57 -7.39
C GLU A 172 -10.29 -15.08 -7.22
N ALA A 173 -9.03 -15.45 -6.99
CA ALA A 173 -8.65 -16.85 -6.80
C ALA A 173 -9.10 -17.43 -5.45
N ALA A 174 -9.30 -16.58 -4.44
CA ALA A 174 -9.81 -16.98 -3.14
C ALA A 174 -11.34 -17.13 -3.14
N PRO A 175 -11.90 -17.85 -2.16
CA PRO A 175 -13.36 -18.05 -2.03
C PRO A 175 -14.10 -16.76 -1.61
N ARG A 176 -13.41 -15.70 -1.22
CA ARG A 176 -13.99 -14.40 -0.86
C ARG A 176 -13.04 -13.26 -1.16
N VAL A 177 -13.60 -12.09 -1.37
CA VAL A 177 -12.84 -10.84 -1.51
C VAL A 177 -12.15 -10.48 -0.19
N MET A 178 -11.07 -9.69 -0.26
CA MET A 178 -10.31 -9.15 0.88
C MET A 178 -9.90 -10.23 1.92
N ALA A 179 -9.72 -11.49 1.50
CA ALA A 179 -9.56 -12.66 2.36
C ALA A 179 -8.42 -12.53 3.40
N ARG A 180 -7.38 -11.77 3.10
CA ARG A 180 -6.20 -11.56 3.95
C ARG A 180 -6.32 -10.38 4.91
N VAL A 181 -7.36 -9.54 4.77
CA VAL A 181 -7.40 -8.22 5.41
C VAL A 181 -8.57 -8.09 6.37
N VAL A 182 -9.75 -8.64 6.00
CA VAL A 182 -10.99 -8.44 6.77
C VAL A 182 -11.68 -9.76 7.09
N THR A 183 -12.60 -9.72 8.06
CA THR A 183 -13.47 -10.84 8.41
C THR A 183 -14.43 -11.22 7.26
N PRO A 184 -14.98 -12.42 7.25
CA PRO A 184 -16.02 -12.81 6.30
C PRO A 184 -17.24 -11.88 6.33
N ALA A 185 -17.63 -11.36 7.49
CA ALA A 185 -18.77 -10.44 7.62
C ALA A 185 -18.53 -9.14 6.85
N ALA A 186 -17.37 -8.51 7.02
CA ALA A 186 -17.02 -7.29 6.30
C ALA A 186 -16.87 -7.55 4.79
N ALA A 187 -16.20 -8.65 4.40
CA ALA A 187 -16.03 -9.04 3.00
C ALA A 187 -17.36 -9.24 2.28
N ASN A 188 -18.32 -9.92 2.92
CA ASN A 188 -19.62 -10.21 2.35
C ASN A 188 -20.45 -8.91 2.16
N LEU A 189 -20.43 -8.00 3.14
CA LEU A 189 -21.14 -6.73 3.03
C LEU A 189 -20.55 -5.86 1.90
N VAL A 190 -19.22 -5.77 1.81
CA VAL A 190 -18.53 -5.04 0.74
C VAL A 190 -18.89 -5.64 -0.63
N ARG A 191 -18.82 -6.97 -0.77
CA ARG A 191 -19.16 -7.64 -2.02
C ARG A 191 -20.61 -7.40 -2.41
N ALA A 192 -21.56 -7.64 -1.50
CA ALA A 192 -22.98 -7.44 -1.78
C ALA A 192 -23.31 -6.00 -2.22
N ARG A 193 -22.64 -5.02 -1.60
CA ARG A 193 -22.81 -3.63 -2.00
C ARG A 193 -22.28 -3.34 -3.41
N LEU A 194 -21.10 -3.87 -3.75
CA LEU A 194 -20.52 -3.70 -5.08
C LEU A 194 -21.33 -4.47 -6.16
N GLU A 195 -21.89 -5.64 -5.84
CA GLU A 195 -22.82 -6.38 -6.72
C GLU A 195 -24.09 -5.55 -6.99
N ALA A 196 -24.64 -4.91 -5.97
CA ALA A 196 -25.79 -4.00 -6.13
C ALA A 196 -25.47 -2.77 -6.99
N GLU A 197 -24.21 -2.35 -7.07
CA GLU A 197 -23.73 -1.30 -7.97
C GLU A 197 -23.39 -1.80 -9.39
N GLY A 198 -23.55 -3.11 -9.66
CA GLY A 198 -23.32 -3.72 -10.96
C GLY A 198 -21.95 -4.34 -11.21
N VAL A 199 -21.13 -4.52 -10.15
CA VAL A 199 -19.87 -5.28 -10.26
C VAL A 199 -20.15 -6.77 -10.29
N GLY A 200 -19.70 -7.46 -11.35
CA GLY A 200 -19.71 -8.93 -11.41
C GLY A 200 -18.52 -9.53 -10.65
N PHE A 201 -18.72 -10.72 -10.03
CA PHE A 201 -17.65 -11.43 -9.31
C PHE A 201 -17.49 -12.86 -9.81
N LYS A 202 -16.23 -13.26 -10.04
CA LYS A 202 -15.80 -14.64 -10.26
C LYS A 202 -14.85 -15.03 -9.12
N LEU A 203 -15.38 -15.68 -8.09
CA LEU A 203 -14.61 -16.16 -6.95
C LEU A 203 -14.15 -17.61 -7.21
N ASN A 204 -13.10 -18.08 -6.52
CA ASN A 204 -12.43 -19.35 -6.78
C ASN A 204 -12.00 -19.49 -8.26
N ALA A 205 -11.69 -18.39 -8.90
CA ALA A 205 -11.40 -18.31 -10.33
C ALA A 205 -9.98 -17.82 -10.56
N LYS A 206 -9.22 -18.56 -11.37
CA LYS A 206 -7.84 -18.21 -11.72
C LYS A 206 -7.73 -17.92 -13.20
N LEU A 207 -7.03 -16.84 -13.53
CA LEU A 207 -6.64 -16.53 -14.89
C LEU A 207 -5.54 -17.51 -15.34
N THR A 208 -5.66 -18.02 -16.57
CA THR A 208 -4.61 -18.84 -17.20
C THR A 208 -3.92 -18.13 -18.33
N SER A 209 -4.66 -17.38 -19.15
CA SER A 209 -4.10 -16.61 -20.26
C SER A 209 -5.01 -15.43 -20.64
N ILE A 210 -4.47 -14.55 -21.45
CA ILE A 210 -5.17 -13.39 -22.02
C ILE A 210 -5.11 -13.52 -23.53
N LYS A 211 -6.28 -13.56 -24.18
CA LYS A 211 -6.37 -13.50 -25.63
C LYS A 211 -6.39 -12.05 -26.10
N GLY A 212 -5.72 -11.80 -27.20
CA GLY A 212 -5.66 -10.49 -27.83
C GLY A 212 -6.15 -10.47 -29.25
N ARG A 213 -6.56 -9.29 -29.69
CA ARG A 213 -6.87 -8.98 -31.08
C ARG A 213 -6.08 -7.74 -31.48
N ASN A 214 -5.29 -7.83 -32.56
CA ASN A 214 -4.46 -6.72 -33.05
C ASN A 214 -3.53 -6.12 -31.97
N GLY A 215 -2.97 -6.97 -31.09
CA GLY A 215 -2.07 -6.53 -30.02
C GLY A 215 -2.74 -5.91 -28.78
N HIS A 216 -4.08 -5.89 -28.74
CA HIS A 216 -4.88 -5.40 -27.61
C HIS A 216 -5.61 -6.55 -26.92
N VAL A 217 -5.89 -6.39 -25.62
CA VAL A 217 -6.72 -7.31 -24.84
C VAL A 217 -8.11 -7.45 -25.47
N ASP A 218 -8.59 -8.69 -25.58
CA ASP A 218 -9.94 -9.04 -26.06
C ASP A 218 -10.67 -9.92 -25.03
N GLN A 219 -9.99 -10.90 -24.40
CA GLN A 219 -10.59 -11.82 -23.44
C GLN A 219 -9.62 -12.28 -22.38
N CYS A 220 -10.15 -12.54 -21.16
CA CYS A 220 -9.50 -13.33 -20.12
C CYS A 220 -9.97 -14.79 -20.22
N VAL A 221 -9.04 -15.74 -20.16
CA VAL A 221 -9.34 -17.18 -20.10
C VAL A 221 -9.11 -17.69 -18.70
N LEU A 222 -10.11 -18.30 -18.09
CA LEU A 222 -10.03 -18.87 -16.74
C LEU A 222 -9.60 -20.34 -16.78
N GLU A 223 -9.11 -20.86 -15.65
CA GLU A 223 -8.76 -22.28 -15.45
C GLU A 223 -9.94 -23.22 -15.76
N SER A 224 -11.18 -22.76 -15.58
CA SER A 224 -12.40 -23.50 -15.94
C SER A 224 -12.66 -23.60 -17.44
N GLY A 225 -11.91 -22.88 -18.27
CA GLY A 225 -12.16 -22.68 -19.69
C GLY A 225 -13.15 -21.56 -20.01
N GLU A 226 -13.72 -20.90 -19.01
CA GLU A 226 -14.59 -19.73 -19.23
C GLU A 226 -13.81 -18.57 -19.81
N GLU A 227 -14.38 -17.91 -20.83
CA GLU A 227 -13.81 -16.72 -21.45
C GLU A 227 -14.63 -15.47 -21.07
N ILE A 228 -13.95 -14.44 -20.60
CA ILE A 228 -14.55 -13.19 -20.14
C ILE A 228 -14.06 -12.06 -21.05
N GLN A 229 -14.97 -11.37 -21.72
CA GLN A 229 -14.67 -10.23 -22.58
C GLN A 229 -14.10 -9.06 -21.76
N ALA A 230 -13.02 -8.46 -22.25
CA ALA A 230 -12.35 -7.35 -21.60
C ALA A 230 -11.65 -6.45 -22.63
N ASP A 231 -11.90 -5.15 -22.56
CA ASP A 231 -11.13 -4.14 -23.29
C ASP A 231 -9.94 -3.67 -22.46
N LEU A 232 -10.02 -3.86 -21.14
CA LEU A 232 -9.03 -3.45 -20.15
C LEU A 232 -8.94 -4.46 -19.02
N ILE A 233 -7.73 -4.86 -18.68
CA ILE A 233 -7.43 -5.71 -17.51
C ILE A 233 -6.61 -4.90 -16.53
N ILE A 234 -7.07 -4.83 -15.28
CA ILE A 234 -6.38 -4.13 -14.20
C ILE A 234 -5.89 -5.18 -13.19
N VAL A 235 -4.56 -5.26 -13.02
CA VAL A 235 -3.92 -6.30 -12.24
C VAL A 235 -3.68 -5.83 -10.81
N GLY A 236 -4.41 -6.41 -9.85
CA GLY A 236 -4.35 -6.12 -8.42
C GLY A 236 -4.05 -7.35 -7.55
N ILE A 237 -3.15 -8.23 -8.00
CA ILE A 237 -2.83 -9.53 -7.35
C ILE A 237 -1.79 -9.43 -6.23
N GLY A 238 -1.55 -8.24 -5.69
CA GLY A 238 -0.64 -7.98 -4.59
C GLY A 238 0.59 -7.19 -4.98
N ALA A 239 1.47 -6.95 -4.00
CA ALA A 239 2.70 -6.20 -4.16
C ALA A 239 3.92 -7.05 -3.77
N ILE A 240 5.07 -6.68 -4.33
CA ILE A 240 6.38 -7.27 -4.05
C ILE A 240 7.24 -6.17 -3.44
N PRO A 241 7.86 -6.39 -2.26
CA PRO A 241 8.76 -5.40 -1.67
C PRO A 241 9.98 -5.17 -2.56
N GLU A 242 10.44 -3.93 -2.62
CA GLU A 242 11.67 -3.56 -3.36
C GLU A 242 12.88 -3.93 -2.51
N LEU A 243 13.52 -5.04 -2.81
CA LEU A 243 14.61 -5.63 -2.02
C LEU A 243 15.97 -5.58 -2.73
N GLU A 244 16.04 -5.22 -4.01
CA GLU A 244 17.25 -5.30 -4.83
C GLU A 244 18.43 -4.58 -4.16
N LEU A 245 18.29 -3.32 -3.79
CA LEU A 245 19.33 -2.55 -3.13
C LEU A 245 19.82 -3.18 -1.82
N ALA A 246 18.90 -3.71 -1.01
CA ALA A 246 19.25 -4.36 0.26
C ALA A 246 19.97 -5.68 0.02
N THR A 247 19.53 -6.46 -0.97
CA THR A 247 20.16 -7.75 -1.35
C THR A 247 21.56 -7.55 -1.88
N GLU A 248 21.77 -6.60 -2.79
CA GLU A 248 23.07 -6.29 -3.38
C GLU A 248 24.05 -5.73 -2.33
N ALA A 249 23.54 -5.00 -1.35
CA ALA A 249 24.30 -4.51 -0.20
C ALA A 249 24.55 -5.60 0.89
N ALA A 250 24.19 -6.86 0.63
CA ALA A 250 24.30 -7.98 1.55
C ALA A 250 23.59 -7.75 2.91
N LEU A 251 22.53 -6.95 2.94
CA LEU A 251 21.67 -6.80 4.11
C LEU A 251 20.77 -8.02 4.27
N GLU A 252 20.31 -8.31 5.48
CA GLU A 252 19.40 -9.41 5.74
C GLU A 252 18.02 -9.12 5.15
N VAL A 253 17.53 -10.03 4.28
CA VAL A 253 16.24 -9.92 3.60
C VAL A 253 15.45 -11.23 3.69
N SER A 254 14.13 -11.12 3.71
CA SER A 254 13.18 -12.22 3.60
C SER A 254 11.97 -11.73 2.80
N ASN A 255 10.74 -11.77 3.34
CA ASN A 255 9.59 -11.07 2.77
C ASN A 255 9.62 -9.55 3.05
N GLY A 256 10.79 -8.96 3.04
CA GLY A 256 11.11 -7.56 3.35
C GLY A 256 12.55 -7.45 3.83
N VAL A 257 13.09 -6.25 3.91
CA VAL A 257 14.35 -5.97 4.59
C VAL A 257 14.15 -6.19 6.08
N VAL A 258 14.90 -7.11 6.68
CA VAL A 258 14.77 -7.45 8.10
C VAL A 258 15.32 -6.31 8.95
N VAL A 259 14.51 -5.83 9.91
CA VAL A 259 14.90 -4.75 10.80
C VAL A 259 14.59 -5.07 12.27
N ASP A 260 15.37 -4.46 13.15
CA ASP A 260 15.13 -4.51 14.60
C ASP A 260 14.00 -3.56 15.05
N ASP A 261 13.75 -3.50 16.36
CA ASP A 261 12.71 -2.65 16.95
C ASP A 261 12.98 -1.13 16.79
N GLN A 262 14.19 -0.75 16.34
CA GLN A 262 14.61 0.62 16.02
C GLN A 262 14.67 0.87 14.50
N MET A 263 14.15 -0.05 13.69
CA MET A 263 14.18 -0.04 12.22
C MET A 263 15.60 -0.13 11.63
N ARG A 264 16.62 -0.60 12.36
CA ARG A 264 17.96 -0.83 11.85
C ARG A 264 18.01 -2.17 11.12
N THR A 265 18.73 -2.21 10.02
CA THR A 265 19.05 -3.43 9.28
C THR A 265 20.20 -4.19 9.94
N SER A 266 20.74 -5.21 9.28
CA SER A 266 21.99 -5.88 9.71
C SER A 266 23.22 -4.95 9.71
N ASP A 267 23.17 -3.80 9.01
CA ASP A 267 24.13 -2.70 9.15
C ASP A 267 23.52 -1.57 9.99
N THR A 268 24.22 -1.18 11.07
CA THR A 268 23.73 -0.17 12.03
C THR A 268 23.69 1.26 11.50
N SER A 269 24.24 1.52 10.33
CA SER A 269 24.14 2.81 9.63
C SER A 269 23.00 2.86 8.64
N ILE A 270 22.35 1.70 8.34
CA ILE A 270 21.28 1.56 7.35
C ILE A 270 19.99 1.12 8.05
N TYR A 271 18.90 1.78 7.72
CA TYR A 271 17.54 1.54 8.22
C TYR A 271 16.62 1.18 7.06
N ALA A 272 15.51 0.46 7.35
CA ALA A 272 14.44 0.26 6.37
C ALA A 272 13.07 0.48 7.00
N ILE A 273 12.16 1.13 6.25
CA ILE A 273 10.82 1.51 6.71
C ILE A 273 9.76 1.40 5.61
N GLY A 274 8.50 1.29 6.01
CA GLY A 274 7.35 1.21 5.11
C GLY A 274 7.18 -0.16 4.47
N ASP A 275 6.63 -0.21 3.25
CA ASP A 275 6.24 -1.46 2.60
C ASP A 275 7.42 -2.41 2.26
N CYS A 276 8.66 -1.93 2.27
CA CYS A 276 9.85 -2.76 2.06
C CYS A 276 10.38 -3.41 3.35
N ALA A 277 9.98 -2.94 4.54
CA ALA A 277 10.53 -3.39 5.81
C ALA A 277 9.76 -4.55 6.42
N LEU A 278 10.47 -5.57 6.89
CA LEU A 278 9.97 -6.67 7.71
C LEU A 278 10.37 -6.42 9.15
N ALA A 279 9.42 -6.00 9.97
CA ALA A 279 9.65 -5.59 11.35
C ALA A 279 8.81 -6.43 12.33
N ARG A 280 9.27 -6.54 13.56
CA ARG A 280 8.46 -7.09 14.65
C ARG A 280 7.28 -6.16 14.92
N ASN A 281 6.08 -6.71 14.95
CA ASN A 281 4.89 -5.98 15.36
C ASN A 281 4.33 -6.59 16.64
N LEU A 282 4.25 -5.79 17.68
CA LEU A 282 3.86 -6.25 19.01
C LEU A 282 2.41 -6.73 19.09
N PHE A 283 1.50 -6.17 18.25
CA PHE A 283 0.10 -6.60 18.20
C PHE A 283 -0.09 -7.93 17.45
N PHE A 284 0.77 -8.23 16.48
CA PHE A 284 0.78 -9.52 15.79
C PHE A 284 1.65 -10.57 16.50
N GLY A 285 2.54 -10.14 17.42
CA GLY A 285 3.47 -11.02 18.14
C GLY A 285 4.55 -11.65 17.25
N THR A 286 4.74 -11.19 16.03
CA THR A 286 5.66 -11.78 15.05
C THR A 286 6.23 -10.74 14.10
N MET A 287 7.22 -11.15 13.30
CA MET A 287 7.73 -10.38 12.17
C MET A 287 6.66 -10.27 11.09
N VAL A 288 6.30 -9.06 10.68
CA VAL A 288 5.31 -8.79 9.64
C VAL A 288 5.73 -7.62 8.77
N ARG A 289 5.32 -7.67 7.52
CA ARG A 289 5.41 -6.56 6.57
C ARG A 289 3.99 -6.02 6.35
N LEU A 290 3.75 -4.79 6.81
CA LEU A 290 2.45 -4.14 6.74
C LEU A 290 2.47 -3.03 5.70
N GLU A 291 1.67 -3.18 4.66
CA GLU A 291 1.52 -2.23 3.54
C GLU A 291 0.41 -1.21 3.86
N THR A 292 0.58 -0.44 4.95
CA THR A 292 -0.40 0.57 5.37
C THR A 292 0.26 1.92 5.62
N ILE A 293 -0.48 3.01 5.39
CA ILE A 293 -0.02 4.37 5.70
C ILE A 293 0.33 4.50 7.18
N HIS A 294 -0.51 3.93 8.06
CA HIS A 294 -0.25 3.96 9.50
C HIS A 294 1.09 3.33 9.84
N ASN A 295 1.42 2.15 9.30
CA ASN A 295 2.70 1.49 9.50
C ASN A 295 3.87 2.34 8.98
N ALA A 296 3.74 2.90 7.77
CA ALA A 296 4.76 3.75 7.17
C ALA A 296 5.07 4.99 8.02
N VAL A 297 4.05 5.64 8.59
CA VAL A 297 4.20 6.81 9.47
C VAL A 297 4.80 6.40 10.83
N THR A 298 4.33 5.30 11.42
CA THR A 298 4.84 4.80 12.70
C THR A 298 6.33 4.42 12.60
N GLN A 299 6.71 3.67 11.58
CA GLN A 299 8.12 3.29 11.37
C GLN A 299 9.00 4.51 11.05
N ALA A 300 8.48 5.49 10.32
CA ALA A 300 9.17 6.76 10.08
C ALA A 300 9.44 7.53 11.39
N GLN A 301 8.50 7.50 12.33
CA GLN A 301 8.68 8.10 13.64
C GLN A 301 9.71 7.32 14.49
N ILE A 302 9.68 5.99 14.46
CA ILE A 302 10.62 5.13 15.17
C ILE A 302 12.04 5.34 14.63
N VAL A 303 12.27 5.33 13.33
CA VAL A 303 13.61 5.54 12.75
C VAL A 303 14.16 6.92 13.10
N ALA A 304 13.31 7.95 13.07
CA ALA A 304 13.73 9.29 13.43
C ALA A 304 14.11 9.40 14.92
N SER A 305 13.34 8.77 15.83
CA SER A 305 13.66 8.71 17.26
C SER A 305 14.97 7.97 17.51
N SER A 306 15.20 6.85 16.82
CA SER A 306 16.43 6.05 16.91
C SER A 306 17.66 6.88 16.48
N ILE A 307 17.56 7.58 15.35
CA ILE A 307 18.67 8.40 14.82
C ILE A 307 18.95 9.61 15.73
N CYS A 308 17.91 10.26 16.26
CA CYS A 308 18.06 11.44 17.12
C CYS A 308 18.33 11.11 18.59
N GLY A 309 18.33 9.84 18.99
CA GLY A 309 18.54 9.43 20.39
C GLY A 309 17.40 9.86 21.32
N THR A 310 16.17 10.02 20.80
CA THR A 310 14.99 10.34 21.61
C THR A 310 14.22 9.07 21.98
N SER A 311 13.25 9.18 22.90
CA SER A 311 12.43 8.04 23.30
C SER A 311 11.61 7.50 22.12
N THR A 312 11.58 6.18 21.97
CA THR A 312 10.74 5.50 20.98
C THR A 312 9.27 5.76 21.28
N PRO A 313 8.45 6.09 20.26
CA PRO A 313 7.02 6.31 20.45
C PRO A 313 6.34 5.04 20.98
N ALA A 314 5.31 5.23 21.80
CA ALA A 314 4.51 4.12 22.29
C ALA A 314 3.86 3.35 21.12
N PRO A 315 3.81 2.01 21.18
CA PRO A 315 3.20 1.23 20.12
C PRO A 315 1.71 1.50 20.03
N THR A 316 1.22 1.63 18.80
CA THR A 316 -0.20 1.85 18.49
C THR A 316 -0.76 0.69 17.67
N PRO A 317 -2.05 0.32 17.87
CA PRO A 317 -2.66 -0.75 17.09
C PRO A 317 -2.57 -0.47 15.58
N PRO A 318 -2.20 -1.46 14.76
CA PRO A 318 -2.20 -1.31 13.31
C PRO A 318 -3.56 -0.82 12.80
N ARG A 319 -3.54 0.04 11.79
CA ARG A 319 -4.76 0.62 11.20
C ARG A 319 -4.72 0.54 9.69
N PHE A 320 -5.88 0.30 9.10
CA PHE A 320 -6.09 0.50 7.68
C PHE A 320 -7.48 1.09 7.43
N TRP A 321 -7.67 1.66 6.27
CA TRP A 321 -8.98 2.09 5.80
C TRP A 321 -9.08 1.94 4.29
N SER A 322 -10.30 1.86 3.79
CA SER A 322 -10.62 1.88 2.38
C SER A 322 -11.94 2.60 2.17
N ASP A 323 -11.97 3.49 1.18
CA ASP A 323 -13.19 4.16 0.76
C ASP A 323 -13.63 3.53 -0.57
N LEU A 324 -14.77 2.91 -0.55
CA LEU A 324 -15.48 2.33 -1.68
C LEU A 324 -16.78 3.12 -1.87
N LYS A 325 -17.40 3.08 -3.03
CA LYS A 325 -18.61 3.87 -3.31
C LYS A 325 -19.66 3.73 -2.20
N GLY A 326 -19.87 4.81 -1.42
CA GLY A 326 -20.82 4.84 -0.33
C GLY A 326 -20.43 4.04 0.93
N MET A 327 -19.19 3.56 1.02
CA MET A 327 -18.68 2.81 2.17
C MET A 327 -17.31 3.31 2.59
N THR A 328 -17.13 3.53 3.88
CA THR A 328 -15.82 3.70 4.52
C THR A 328 -15.57 2.51 5.43
N LEU A 329 -14.71 1.60 4.97
CA LEU A 329 -14.24 0.46 5.74
C LEU A 329 -13.02 0.86 6.55
N GLN A 330 -13.00 0.53 7.83
CA GLN A 330 -11.88 0.79 8.72
C GLN A 330 -11.56 -0.47 9.54
N GLY A 331 -10.27 -0.78 9.67
CA GLY A 331 -9.76 -1.85 10.52
C GLY A 331 -8.74 -1.32 11.53
N LEU A 332 -8.76 -1.89 12.73
CA LEU A 332 -7.88 -1.55 13.83
C LEU A 332 -7.48 -2.81 14.60
N GLY A 333 -6.20 -2.92 14.96
CA GLY A 333 -5.66 -4.08 15.66
C GLY A 333 -5.22 -5.21 14.73
N ALA A 334 -5.01 -6.40 15.28
CA ALA A 334 -4.54 -7.58 14.57
C ALA A 334 -5.61 -8.66 14.52
N LEU A 335 -6.23 -8.88 13.36
CA LEU A 335 -7.20 -9.96 13.11
C LEU A 335 -6.48 -11.31 12.98
N LYS A 336 -5.83 -11.76 14.06
CA LYS A 336 -5.08 -13.02 14.09
C LYS A 336 -5.43 -13.81 15.34
N ASP A 337 -5.69 -15.11 15.18
CA ASP A 337 -5.90 -16.06 16.29
C ASP A 337 -7.03 -15.65 17.26
N TYR A 338 -8.07 -14.95 16.76
CA TYR A 338 -9.26 -14.67 17.56
C TYR A 338 -10.08 -15.94 17.82
N ASP A 339 -10.67 -16.04 19.02
CA ASP A 339 -11.53 -17.13 19.44
C ASP A 339 -13.02 -16.76 19.42
N LYS A 340 -13.34 -15.45 19.38
CA LYS A 340 -14.71 -14.95 19.39
C LYS A 340 -14.86 -13.72 18.51
N LEU A 341 -15.92 -13.72 17.70
CA LEU A 341 -16.37 -12.53 16.97
C LEU A 341 -17.76 -12.09 17.45
N VAL A 342 -17.90 -10.80 17.69
CA VAL A 342 -19.21 -10.16 17.87
C VAL A 342 -19.47 -9.30 16.65
N VAL A 343 -20.56 -9.56 15.95
CA VAL A 343 -20.88 -8.91 14.67
C VAL A 343 -22.23 -8.25 14.76
N ALA A 344 -22.29 -6.96 14.46
CA ALA A 344 -23.51 -6.18 14.30
C ALA A 344 -23.57 -5.62 12.88
N ILE A 345 -24.62 -5.94 12.14
CA ILE A 345 -24.83 -5.52 10.75
C ILE A 345 -26.19 -4.81 10.65
N ASN A 346 -26.21 -3.68 9.95
CA ASN A 346 -27.41 -3.04 9.43
C ASN A 346 -27.30 -2.95 7.90
N ASN A 347 -28.05 -3.76 7.19
CA ASN A 347 -28.03 -3.81 5.73
C ASN A 347 -28.72 -2.60 5.09
N GLU A 348 -29.69 -1.96 5.76
CA GLU A 348 -30.40 -0.78 5.23
C GLU A 348 -29.49 0.45 5.18
N THR A 349 -28.73 0.67 6.26
CA THR A 349 -27.78 1.80 6.37
C THR A 349 -26.37 1.43 5.89
N VAL A 350 -26.13 0.17 5.48
CA VAL A 350 -24.82 -0.35 5.12
C VAL A 350 -23.80 -0.10 6.24
N GLU A 351 -24.15 -0.47 7.46
CA GLU A 351 -23.28 -0.34 8.63
C GLU A 351 -22.85 -1.71 9.15
N LEU A 352 -21.59 -1.78 9.56
CA LEU A 352 -21.00 -2.96 10.20
C LEU A 352 -20.17 -2.57 11.40
N GLU A 353 -20.23 -3.36 12.45
CA GLU A 353 -19.25 -3.42 13.53
C GLU A 353 -18.86 -4.88 13.76
N VAL A 354 -17.58 -5.17 13.75
CA VAL A 354 -17.00 -6.45 14.17
C VAL A 354 -16.03 -6.20 15.30
N LEU A 355 -16.21 -6.93 16.38
CA LEU A 355 -15.28 -6.96 17.51
C LEU A 355 -14.68 -8.36 17.59
N ALA A 356 -13.36 -8.45 17.46
CA ALA A 356 -12.61 -9.69 17.54
C ALA A 356 -11.92 -9.80 18.90
N TYR A 357 -12.19 -10.88 19.60
CA TYR A 357 -11.64 -11.17 20.93
C TYR A 357 -10.73 -12.39 20.89
N LYS A 358 -9.77 -12.37 21.78
CA LYS A 358 -8.91 -13.50 22.17
C LYS A 358 -8.84 -13.56 23.68
N GLN A 359 -9.29 -14.66 24.31
CA GLN A 359 -9.35 -14.80 25.77
C GLN A 359 -10.02 -13.60 26.45
N GLU A 360 -11.27 -13.29 26.02
CA GLU A 360 -12.10 -12.15 26.48
C GLU A 360 -11.50 -10.76 26.26
N ARG A 361 -10.34 -10.65 25.61
CA ARG A 361 -9.68 -9.39 25.32
C ARG A 361 -9.93 -8.95 23.89
N LEU A 362 -10.31 -7.69 23.70
CA LEU A 362 -10.46 -7.08 22.37
C LEU A 362 -9.11 -6.92 21.69
N ILE A 363 -8.90 -7.60 20.56
CA ILE A 363 -7.63 -7.57 19.80
C ILE A 363 -7.73 -6.87 18.47
N ALA A 364 -8.94 -6.81 17.88
CA ALA A 364 -9.17 -6.08 16.64
C ALA A 364 -10.63 -5.66 16.50
N THR A 365 -10.83 -4.65 15.66
CA THR A 365 -12.17 -4.18 15.28
C THR A 365 -12.22 -3.86 13.79
N GLU A 366 -13.38 -4.09 13.19
CA GLU A 366 -13.70 -3.60 11.85
C GLU A 366 -15.01 -2.82 11.88
N THR A 367 -15.07 -1.73 11.15
CA THR A 367 -16.29 -0.97 10.98
C THR A 367 -16.50 -0.59 9.51
N ILE A 368 -17.76 -0.56 9.07
CA ILE A 368 -18.17 0.08 7.82
C ILE A 368 -19.16 1.19 8.20
N ASN A 369 -18.92 2.40 7.69
CA ASN A 369 -19.72 3.61 7.89
C ASN A 369 -19.96 4.01 9.36
N ARG A 370 -19.05 3.63 10.28
CA ARG A 370 -19.13 3.96 11.71
C ARG A 370 -17.84 4.60 12.27
N PRO A 371 -17.38 5.74 11.68
CA PRO A 371 -16.07 6.32 12.02
C PRO A 371 -15.95 6.78 13.48
N LYS A 372 -17.04 7.32 14.08
CA LYS A 372 -17.06 7.72 15.49
C LYS A 372 -16.86 6.51 16.42
N ARG A 373 -17.47 5.38 16.08
CA ARG A 373 -17.34 4.14 16.85
C ARG A 373 -15.93 3.57 16.77
N GLN A 374 -15.33 3.58 15.59
CA GLN A 374 -13.94 3.15 15.40
C GLN A 374 -12.96 3.98 16.24
N GLY A 375 -13.16 5.31 16.29
CA GLY A 375 -12.36 6.19 17.14
C GLY A 375 -12.47 5.85 18.63
N ALA A 376 -13.69 5.59 19.13
CA ALA A 376 -13.91 5.22 20.52
C ALA A 376 -13.28 3.87 20.90
N LEU A 377 -13.24 2.91 19.98
CA LEU A 377 -12.66 1.58 20.21
C LEU A 377 -11.11 1.58 20.22
N GLY A 378 -10.49 2.65 19.69
CA GLY A 378 -9.03 2.73 19.55
C GLY A 378 -8.25 2.59 20.86
N GLY A 379 -8.79 3.13 21.95
CA GLY A 379 -8.18 3.02 23.27
C GLY A 379 -8.41 1.68 24.00
N SER A 380 -9.28 0.83 23.47
CA SER A 380 -9.66 -0.45 24.09
C SER A 380 -8.77 -1.61 23.66
N ILE A 381 -8.03 -1.47 22.53
CA ILE A 381 -7.11 -2.49 22.05
C ILE A 381 -5.75 -2.28 22.72
N LYS A 382 -5.36 -3.21 23.55
CA LYS A 382 -4.07 -3.20 24.28
C LYS A 382 -3.11 -4.19 23.65
N LEU A 383 -1.82 -4.01 23.95
CA LEU A 383 -0.79 -4.97 23.57
C LEU A 383 -1.10 -6.37 24.13
N PRO A 384 -0.75 -7.44 23.43
CA PRO A 384 -0.70 -8.79 24.00
C PRO A 384 0.24 -8.84 25.23
N ASP A 385 -0.12 -9.66 26.21
CA ASP A 385 0.71 -9.89 27.40
C ASP A 385 2.00 -10.58 27.01
#